data_253fe9ac7bc30cc4c2de9e6aa6665a05
#
_entry.id   253fe9ac7bc30cc4c2de9e6aa6665a05
#
_cell.length_a   1.000
_cell.length_b   1.000
_cell.length_c   1.000
_cell.angle_alpha   90.00
_cell.angle_beta   90.00
_cell.angle_gamma   90.00
#
_symmetry.space_group_name_H-M   'P 1'
#
loop_
_entity.id
_entity.type
_entity.pdbx_description
1 polymer ?
#
loop_
_entity_poly.entity_id
_entity_poly.type
_entity_poly.pdbx_seq_one_letter_code
_entity_poly.pdbx_strand_id
1 'polypeptide(L)'
;YVPDDLVVFTDGSVTSTYICTTATTGNNPSSGGTAHGSWAFVAKGQATSPTTTRGDVIVRGASADERLAIGTAGQVLKVNSSANGLEYGTGFAGTHYLAYSNRHNHSSTVSVNGSGLSNGTSDGQRDCIVINNGNYHTVTPAHADDFIVMHVGTTLNIGANGNGQYYGLGIQSSTATNFGANRNIPFQTGQHSWGNGSAVGDPYNTAQITMQLTASEMSLTPGTTYYIRGIAQVHSRNQTVNFNNGSGTRVRSQYFSWLRHYKRNV
;
A
#
# COMPACT_ATOMS: atom_id res chain seq x y z
N TYR A 1 41.38 6.85 56.24
CA TYR A 1 41.14 8.20 55.73
C TYR A 1 40.65 9.10 56.87
N VAL A 2 41.06 10.32 56.85
CA VAL A 2 40.61 11.37 57.79
C VAL A 2 39.82 12.43 56.99
N PRO A 3 38.99 13.26 57.65
CA PRO A 3 38.33 14.34 56.99
C PRO A 3 39.29 15.20 56.14
N ASP A 4 38.82 15.64 55.00
CA ASP A 4 39.52 16.39 53.96
C ASP A 4 40.48 15.57 53.05
N ASP A 5 40.67 14.26 53.30
CA ASP A 5 41.41 13.42 52.38
C ASP A 5 40.64 13.34 51.00
N LEU A 6 41.38 13.56 49.92
CA LEU A 6 40.88 13.44 48.55
C LEU A 6 41.30 12.10 47.94
N VAL A 7 40.34 11.42 47.32
CA VAL A 7 40.58 10.13 46.68
C VAL A 7 39.92 10.11 45.32
N VAL A 8 40.65 9.58 44.33
CA VAL A 8 40.09 9.17 43.05
C VAL A 8 39.75 7.70 43.15
N PHE A 9 38.52 7.35 42.93
CA PHE A 9 38.01 5.99 43.03
C PHE A 9 37.15 5.63 41.83
N THR A 10 37.30 4.39 41.34
CA THR A 10 36.51 3.85 40.22
C THR A 10 35.49 2.87 40.77
N ASP A 11 34.21 3.18 40.56
CA ASP A 11 33.06 2.35 40.89
C ASP A 11 32.44 1.85 39.59
N GLY A 12 32.62 0.55 39.32
CA GLY A 12 32.29 -0.02 38.02
C GLY A 12 33.11 0.59 36.88
N SER A 13 32.45 1.32 35.98
CA SER A 13 33.08 2.04 34.84
C SER A 13 33.22 3.54 35.08
N VAL A 14 32.84 4.06 36.26
CA VAL A 14 32.81 5.48 36.55
C VAL A 14 33.92 5.84 37.52
N THR A 15 34.84 6.68 37.09
CA THR A 15 35.90 7.22 37.95
C THR A 15 35.48 8.59 38.45
N SER A 16 35.48 8.78 39.78
CA SER A 16 35.06 10.01 40.46
C SER A 16 36.09 10.44 41.48
N THR A 17 36.08 11.70 41.86
CA THR A 17 36.88 12.26 42.96
C THR A 17 35.99 12.45 44.18
N TYR A 18 36.45 11.98 45.31
CA TYR A 18 35.75 12.05 46.60
C TYR A 18 36.56 12.77 47.64
N ILE A 19 35.87 13.39 48.57
CA ILE A 19 36.44 13.94 49.80
C ILE A 19 35.92 13.15 51.00
N CYS A 20 36.80 12.79 51.90
CA CYS A 20 36.41 12.18 53.18
C CYS A 20 35.75 13.23 54.06
N THR A 21 34.54 12.98 54.52
CA THR A 21 33.79 13.89 55.41
C THR A 21 33.78 13.42 56.86
N THR A 22 34.02 12.13 57.08
CA THR A 22 34.06 11.49 58.38
C THR A 22 35.13 10.43 58.39
N ALA A 23 36.03 10.42 59.40
CA ALA A 23 37.09 9.41 59.47
C ALA A 23 36.55 8.00 59.27
N THR A 24 37.21 7.24 58.35
CA THR A 24 36.78 5.91 57.99
C THR A 24 37.93 5.00 57.63
N THR A 25 37.77 3.71 57.91
CA THR A 25 38.74 2.67 57.55
C THR A 25 38.03 1.54 56.82
N GLY A 26 38.59 1.12 55.67
CA GLY A 26 38.09 -0.02 54.90
C GLY A 26 36.81 0.24 54.12
N ASN A 27 36.25 1.46 54.12
CA ASN A 27 35.05 1.78 53.34
C ASN A 27 35.44 2.44 52.02
N ASN A 28 35.00 1.81 50.93
CA ASN A 28 35.13 2.38 49.58
C ASN A 28 34.34 3.69 49.49
N PRO A 29 34.84 4.69 48.74
CA PRO A 29 34.15 5.96 48.54
C PRO A 29 32.74 5.85 47.96
N SER A 30 32.47 4.85 47.10
CA SER A 30 31.15 4.59 46.57
C SER A 30 30.95 3.11 46.22
N SER A 31 29.67 2.78 46.07
CA SER A 31 29.21 1.46 45.54
C SER A 31 27.95 1.65 44.75
N GLY A 32 27.91 1.14 43.52
CA GLY A 32 26.77 1.27 42.61
C GLY A 32 26.38 2.74 42.30
N GLY A 33 27.39 3.64 42.24
CA GLY A 33 27.16 5.04 41.91
C GLY A 33 26.69 5.91 43.09
N THR A 34 26.58 5.34 44.30
CA THR A 34 26.18 6.06 45.52
C THR A 34 27.37 6.22 46.45
N ALA A 35 27.65 7.44 46.90
CA ALA A 35 28.71 7.70 47.83
C ALA A 35 28.41 7.07 49.21
N HIS A 36 29.42 6.45 49.84
CA HIS A 36 29.33 5.98 51.21
C HIS A 36 29.18 7.16 52.17
N GLY A 37 28.49 6.99 53.29
CA GLY A 37 28.18 8.07 54.24
C GLY A 37 29.35 8.85 54.79
N SER A 38 30.59 8.31 54.73
CA SER A 38 31.82 9.00 55.12
C SER A 38 32.49 9.76 53.98
N TRP A 39 31.90 9.77 52.79
CA TRP A 39 32.45 10.36 51.59
C TRP A 39 31.44 11.26 50.86
N ALA A 40 31.93 12.33 50.28
CA ALA A 40 31.14 13.17 49.37
C ALA A 40 31.84 13.27 48.01
N PHE A 41 31.05 13.40 46.95
CA PHE A 41 31.58 13.70 45.62
C PHE A 41 32.17 15.11 45.57
N VAL A 42 33.38 15.23 45.09
CA VAL A 42 33.98 16.50 44.66
C VAL A 42 33.75 16.68 43.17
N ALA A 43 34.03 15.62 42.40
CA ALA A 43 33.71 15.58 40.97
C ALA A 43 33.17 14.18 40.65
N LYS A 44 31.92 14.13 40.26
CA LYS A 44 31.29 12.90 39.83
C LYS A 44 31.67 12.62 38.38
N GLY A 45 32.30 11.49 38.15
CA GLY A 45 32.55 11.00 36.80
C GLY A 45 31.25 10.67 36.09
N GLN A 46 31.31 10.69 34.81
CA GLN A 46 30.20 10.27 33.95
C GLN A 46 30.46 8.88 33.41
N ALA A 47 29.45 8.03 33.39
CA ALA A 47 29.55 6.77 32.71
C ALA A 47 29.82 7.02 31.21
N THR A 48 30.65 6.19 30.61
CA THR A 48 30.84 6.23 29.17
C THR A 48 29.49 5.97 28.47
N SER A 49 29.24 6.74 27.44
CA SER A 49 28.03 6.53 26.65
C SER A 49 27.95 5.06 26.17
N PRO A 50 26.82 4.37 26.31
CA PRO A 50 26.68 3.01 25.81
C PRO A 50 26.66 2.95 24.28
N THR A 51 26.52 4.08 23.59
CA THR A 51 26.50 4.13 22.12
C THR A 51 27.89 3.89 21.56
N THR A 52 28.00 3.02 20.57
CA THR A 52 29.29 2.65 19.95
C THR A 52 29.30 2.88 18.44
N THR A 53 28.13 3.10 17.85
CA THR A 53 27.97 3.23 16.40
C THR A 53 27.08 4.44 16.09
N ARG A 54 27.38 5.12 14.99
CA ARG A 54 26.55 6.23 14.53
C ARG A 54 25.12 5.74 14.26
N GLY A 55 24.14 6.41 14.86
CA GLY A 55 22.72 6.07 14.75
C GLY A 55 22.19 5.19 15.88
N ASP A 56 23.05 4.78 16.82
CA ASP A 56 22.58 4.13 18.06
C ASP A 56 21.69 5.08 18.86
N VAL A 57 20.73 4.51 19.58
CA VAL A 57 19.83 5.23 20.49
C VAL A 57 20.08 4.75 21.91
N ILE A 58 20.10 5.68 22.87
CA ILE A 58 20.09 5.33 24.28
C ILE A 58 18.64 5.18 24.72
N VAL A 59 18.32 4.05 25.30
CA VAL A 59 17.00 3.74 25.85
C VAL A 59 17.11 3.42 27.33
N ARG A 60 16.06 3.68 28.09
CA ARG A 60 16.00 3.27 29.48
C ARG A 60 15.68 1.78 29.54
N GLY A 61 16.62 0.98 30.01
CA GLY A 61 16.41 -0.41 30.36
C GLY A 61 15.79 -0.58 31.75
N ALA A 62 15.72 -1.81 32.22
CA ALA A 62 15.11 -2.13 33.52
C ALA A 62 15.83 -1.46 34.70
N SER A 63 17.16 -1.35 34.66
CA SER A 63 17.97 -0.82 35.77
C SER A 63 18.91 0.30 35.36
N ALA A 64 19.29 0.40 34.10
CA ALA A 64 20.26 1.37 33.59
C ALA A 64 19.88 1.85 32.19
N ASP A 65 20.58 2.87 31.72
CA ASP A 65 20.50 3.28 30.32
C ASP A 65 21.24 2.27 29.46
N GLU A 66 20.63 1.84 28.38
CA GLU A 66 21.09 0.79 27.49
C GLU A 66 21.22 1.28 26.06
N ARG A 67 22.06 0.62 25.29
CA ARG A 67 22.20 0.86 23.87
C ARG A 67 21.16 0.09 23.10
N LEU A 68 20.36 0.80 22.33
CA LEU A 68 19.63 0.20 21.22
C LEU A 68 20.43 0.44 19.94
N ALA A 69 21.02 -0.62 19.41
CA ALA A 69 21.82 -0.54 18.19
C ALA A 69 20.93 -0.08 17.02
N ILE A 70 21.55 0.68 16.10
CA ILE A 70 20.85 1.09 14.87
C ILE A 70 20.23 -0.11 14.15
N GLY A 71 19.00 0.03 13.70
CA GLY A 71 18.31 -0.98 12.87
C GLY A 71 18.89 -1.08 11.47
N THR A 72 18.33 -1.99 10.68
CA THR A 72 18.64 -2.14 9.26
C THR A 72 17.76 -1.24 8.40
N ALA A 73 18.18 -1.02 7.14
CA ALA A 73 17.40 -0.20 6.19
C ALA A 73 15.94 -0.67 6.08
N GLY A 74 15.01 0.26 6.16
CA GLY A 74 13.57 -0.03 6.09
C GLY A 74 12.92 -0.36 7.43
N GLN A 75 13.67 -0.50 8.51
CA GLN A 75 13.09 -0.65 9.84
C GLN A 75 12.70 0.70 10.45
N VAL A 76 11.69 0.68 11.30
CA VAL A 76 11.24 1.81 12.11
C VAL A 76 11.41 1.50 13.60
N LEU A 77 11.69 2.54 14.37
CA LEU A 77 11.69 2.45 15.83
C LEU A 77 10.24 2.37 16.33
N LYS A 78 9.93 1.34 17.08
CA LYS A 78 8.57 1.10 17.61
C LYS A 78 8.61 0.59 19.05
N VAL A 79 7.47 0.65 19.70
CA VAL A 79 7.29 -0.02 21.00
C VAL A 79 7.28 -1.52 20.77
N ASN A 80 8.00 -2.28 21.60
CA ASN A 80 8.00 -3.75 21.51
C ASN A 80 6.64 -4.36 21.91
N SER A 81 6.45 -5.63 21.60
CA SER A 81 5.18 -6.34 21.85
C SER A 81 4.77 -6.40 23.33
N SER A 82 5.72 -6.29 24.24
CA SER A 82 5.48 -6.27 25.69
C SER A 82 5.16 -4.89 26.25
N ALA A 83 5.17 -3.85 25.42
CA ALA A 83 4.95 -2.45 25.78
C ALA A 83 5.87 -1.91 26.91
N ASN A 84 7.06 -2.47 27.04
CA ASN A 84 8.01 -2.15 28.09
C ASN A 84 9.37 -1.62 27.56
N GLY A 85 9.51 -1.40 26.27
CA GLY A 85 10.73 -0.90 25.65
C GLY A 85 10.53 -0.57 24.16
N LEU A 86 11.64 -0.13 23.55
CA LEU A 86 11.73 0.18 22.13
C LEU A 86 12.48 -0.92 21.39
N GLU A 87 12.10 -1.15 20.14
CA GLU A 87 12.78 -2.05 19.23
C GLU A 87 12.73 -1.52 17.80
N TYR A 88 13.69 -1.92 16.97
CA TYR A 88 13.55 -1.74 15.52
C TYR A 88 12.79 -2.93 14.93
N GLY A 89 11.83 -2.63 14.09
CA GLY A 89 11.06 -3.64 13.38
C GLY A 89 10.60 -3.14 12.04
N THR A 90 10.04 -4.05 11.25
CA THR A 90 9.36 -3.67 10.02
C THR A 90 8.29 -2.64 10.33
N GLY A 91 8.19 -1.60 9.52
CA GLY A 91 7.16 -0.57 9.66
C GLY A 91 5.78 -1.20 9.80
N PHE A 92 4.83 -0.44 10.31
CA PHE A 92 3.48 -0.90 10.70
C PHE A 92 3.01 -2.15 9.95
N ALA A 93 3.15 -3.33 10.58
CA ALA A 93 2.65 -4.57 10.00
C ALA A 93 1.15 -4.41 9.74
N GLY A 94 0.73 -4.64 8.51
CA GLY A 94 -0.66 -4.51 8.10
C GLY A 94 -1.06 -3.19 7.44
N THR A 95 -0.18 -2.18 7.36
CA THR A 95 -0.44 -1.01 6.53
C THR A 95 -0.05 -1.28 5.08
N HIS A 96 -0.85 -0.75 4.17
CA HIS A 96 -0.56 -0.82 2.76
C HIS A 96 0.07 0.49 2.29
N TYR A 97 1.04 0.41 1.41
CA TYR A 97 1.63 1.57 0.75
C TYR A 97 1.34 1.54 -0.75
N LEU A 98 1.25 2.71 -1.35
CA LEU A 98 1.04 2.83 -2.78
C LEU A 98 2.31 2.40 -3.53
N ALA A 99 2.27 1.23 -4.15
CA ALA A 99 3.39 0.66 -4.89
C ALA A 99 3.39 1.06 -6.37
N TYR A 100 2.20 1.28 -6.95
CA TYR A 100 2.03 1.62 -8.35
C TYR A 100 0.80 2.49 -8.55
N SER A 101 0.91 3.52 -9.40
CA SER A 101 -0.21 4.32 -9.86
C SER A 101 0.01 4.71 -11.31
N ASN A 102 -0.95 4.45 -12.17
CA ASN A 102 -0.91 4.86 -13.56
C ASN A 102 -2.32 5.17 -14.09
N ARG A 103 -2.37 6.01 -15.10
CA ARG A 103 -3.57 6.41 -15.80
C ARG A 103 -3.39 6.26 -17.30
N HIS A 104 -4.36 5.63 -17.95
CA HIS A 104 -4.44 5.55 -19.40
C HIS A 104 -5.63 6.36 -19.90
N ASN A 105 -5.38 7.25 -20.84
CA ASN A 105 -6.43 7.96 -21.55
C ASN A 105 -6.81 7.16 -22.81
N HIS A 106 -8.10 7.11 -23.11
CA HIS A 106 -8.63 6.41 -24.26
C HIS A 106 -9.21 7.43 -25.23
N SER A 107 -8.69 7.47 -26.45
CA SER A 107 -9.10 8.43 -27.46
C SER A 107 -9.81 7.78 -28.65
N SER A 108 -9.80 6.46 -28.74
CA SER A 108 -10.36 5.73 -29.87
C SER A 108 -11.75 5.20 -29.58
N THR A 109 -12.67 5.40 -30.51
CA THR A 109 -14.00 4.79 -30.47
C THR A 109 -13.90 3.27 -30.67
N VAL A 110 -14.55 2.51 -29.83
CA VAL A 110 -14.73 1.07 -29.98
C VAL A 110 -16.20 0.80 -30.28
N SER A 111 -16.49 0.31 -31.45
CA SER A 111 -17.85 -0.05 -31.87
C SER A 111 -18.07 -1.54 -31.72
N VAL A 112 -19.20 -1.90 -31.15
CA VAL A 112 -19.61 -3.29 -30.98
C VAL A 112 -21.02 -3.49 -31.50
N ASN A 113 -21.14 -4.44 -32.38
CA ASN A 113 -22.45 -4.87 -32.86
C ASN A 113 -22.91 -6.09 -32.03
N GLY A 114 -24.03 -5.94 -31.35
CA GLY A 114 -24.58 -7.00 -30.50
C GLY A 114 -24.99 -8.28 -31.25
N SER A 115 -25.10 -8.26 -32.59
CA SER A 115 -25.38 -9.45 -33.40
C SER A 115 -24.19 -10.41 -33.50
N GLY A 116 -22.97 -9.94 -33.19
CA GLY A 116 -21.75 -10.76 -33.17
C GLY A 116 -21.43 -11.34 -31.79
N LEU A 117 -22.16 -10.95 -30.77
CA LEU A 117 -21.98 -11.43 -29.40
C LEU A 117 -22.82 -12.68 -29.19
N SER A 118 -22.30 -13.84 -29.59
CA SER A 118 -22.99 -15.11 -29.35
C SER A 118 -23.04 -15.41 -27.85
N ASN A 119 -24.25 -15.73 -27.38
CA ASN A 119 -24.44 -16.32 -26.07
C ASN A 119 -23.75 -17.69 -26.03
N GLY A 120 -22.64 -17.77 -25.33
CA GLY A 120 -22.02 -19.04 -25.06
C GLY A 120 -20.84 -19.35 -25.94
N THR A 121 -19.77 -18.70 -25.66
CA THR A 121 -18.45 -19.22 -25.99
C THR A 121 -18.14 -20.41 -25.08
N SER A 122 -17.42 -21.35 -25.62
CA SER A 122 -17.05 -22.61 -24.97
C SER A 122 -16.29 -22.49 -23.64
N ASP A 123 -15.94 -21.28 -23.23
CA ASP A 123 -15.24 -20.98 -21.99
C ASP A 123 -16.13 -20.34 -20.92
N GLY A 124 -17.43 -20.21 -21.17
CA GLY A 124 -18.37 -19.56 -20.24
C GLY A 124 -18.13 -18.07 -20.02
N GLN A 125 -17.17 -17.49 -20.70
CA GLN A 125 -16.88 -16.04 -20.63
C GLN A 125 -17.73 -15.32 -21.66
N ARG A 126 -18.49 -14.34 -21.21
CA ARG A 126 -19.25 -13.46 -22.08
C ARG A 126 -18.30 -12.59 -22.89
N ASP A 127 -18.64 -12.33 -24.14
CA ASP A 127 -17.82 -11.50 -25.01
C ASP A 127 -17.59 -10.12 -24.38
N CYS A 128 -16.36 -9.85 -24.03
CA CYS A 128 -15.93 -8.62 -23.36
C CYS A 128 -15.18 -7.74 -24.35
N ILE A 129 -15.53 -6.47 -24.32
CA ILE A 129 -14.92 -5.46 -25.15
C ILE A 129 -13.88 -4.72 -24.36
N VAL A 130 -12.71 -4.61 -24.93
CA VAL A 130 -11.62 -3.84 -24.33
C VAL A 130 -11.83 -2.37 -24.62
N ILE A 131 -12.17 -1.59 -23.61
CA ILE A 131 -12.35 -0.14 -23.75
C ILE A 131 -11.03 0.64 -23.71
N ASN A 132 -9.93 0.00 -23.42
CA ASN A 132 -8.61 0.61 -23.23
C ASN A 132 -7.75 0.65 -24.50
N ASN A 133 -8.32 0.39 -25.67
CA ASN A 133 -7.58 0.40 -26.94
C ASN A 133 -6.21 -0.36 -26.88
N GLY A 134 -6.20 -1.52 -26.24
CA GLY A 134 -5.00 -2.35 -26.06
C GLY A 134 -4.10 -1.96 -24.87
N ASN A 135 -4.35 -0.85 -24.20
CA ASN A 135 -3.58 -0.47 -23.01
C ASN A 135 -3.95 -1.34 -21.80
N TYR A 136 -2.98 -1.56 -20.94
CA TYR A 136 -3.13 -2.31 -19.69
C TYR A 136 -2.25 -1.72 -18.60
N HIS A 137 -2.61 -2.02 -17.37
CA HIS A 137 -1.80 -1.73 -16.18
C HIS A 137 -1.05 -2.99 -15.77
N THR A 138 0.17 -2.84 -15.29
CA THR A 138 1.00 -3.97 -14.84
C THR A 138 1.05 -4.01 -13.32
N VAL A 139 0.76 -5.15 -12.72
CA VAL A 139 0.77 -5.37 -11.27
C VAL A 139 1.47 -6.66 -10.94
N THR A 140 2.26 -6.66 -9.87
CA THR A 140 2.86 -7.85 -9.28
C THR A 140 2.56 -7.83 -7.79
N PRO A 141 1.50 -8.50 -7.33
CA PRO A 141 1.18 -8.58 -5.91
C PRO A 141 2.31 -9.26 -5.15
N ALA A 142 2.61 -8.81 -3.95
CA ALA A 142 3.54 -9.46 -3.04
C ALA A 142 2.81 -10.41 -2.07
N HIS A 143 1.57 -10.06 -1.71
CA HIS A 143 0.73 -10.78 -0.76
C HIS A 143 -0.69 -10.92 -1.28
N ALA A 144 -1.42 -11.89 -0.76
CA ALA A 144 -2.81 -12.15 -1.12
C ALA A 144 -3.77 -11.01 -0.70
N ASP A 145 -3.40 -10.24 0.30
CA ASP A 145 -4.13 -9.09 0.83
C ASP A 145 -3.64 -7.74 0.27
N ASP A 146 -2.66 -7.72 -0.65
CA ASP A 146 -2.41 -6.54 -1.47
C ASP A 146 -3.70 -6.16 -2.18
N PHE A 147 -4.02 -4.88 -2.26
CA PHE A 147 -5.25 -4.48 -2.94
C PHE A 147 -5.01 -3.52 -4.10
N ILE A 148 -5.93 -3.59 -5.03
CA ILE A 148 -5.93 -2.82 -6.26
C ILE A 148 -7.18 -1.97 -6.27
N VAL A 149 -7.02 -0.66 -6.45
CA VAL A 149 -8.11 0.26 -6.72
C VAL A 149 -8.05 0.60 -8.20
N MET A 150 -9.09 0.28 -8.92
CA MET A 150 -9.17 0.57 -10.35
C MET A 150 -10.45 1.35 -10.67
N HIS A 151 -10.28 2.36 -11.49
CA HIS A 151 -11.36 3.12 -12.09
C HIS A 151 -11.41 2.86 -13.58
N VAL A 152 -12.59 2.62 -14.09
CA VAL A 152 -12.87 2.45 -15.52
C VAL A 152 -13.98 3.42 -15.89
N GLY A 153 -13.71 4.32 -16.80
CA GLY A 153 -14.68 5.29 -17.31
C GLY A 153 -14.78 5.21 -18.84
N THR A 154 -15.99 5.28 -19.35
CA THR A 154 -16.29 5.32 -20.79
C THR A 154 -17.52 6.15 -21.05
N THR A 155 -17.69 6.67 -22.26
CA THR A 155 -19.00 7.10 -22.73
C THR A 155 -19.61 6.02 -23.61
N LEU A 156 -20.92 6.01 -23.59
CA LEU A 156 -21.76 5.11 -24.36
C LEU A 156 -22.56 5.94 -25.35
N ASN A 157 -22.48 5.60 -26.61
CA ASN A 157 -23.43 6.05 -27.61
C ASN A 157 -24.24 4.84 -28.07
N ILE A 158 -25.52 4.89 -27.82
CA ILE A 158 -26.43 3.82 -28.12
C ILE A 158 -27.29 4.28 -29.30
N GLY A 159 -27.21 3.58 -30.42
CA GLY A 159 -27.99 3.89 -31.60
C GLY A 159 -29.52 3.83 -31.37
N ALA A 160 -30.25 4.59 -32.15
CA ALA A 160 -31.63 5.05 -31.91
C ALA A 160 -32.76 3.99 -31.97
N ASN A 161 -32.50 2.70 -31.98
CA ASN A 161 -33.56 1.68 -32.15
C ASN A 161 -33.79 0.85 -30.87
N GLY A 162 -34.58 1.30 -30.11
CA GLY A 162 -35.46 1.11 -29.01
C GLY A 162 -35.73 -0.24 -28.40
N ASN A 163 -34.87 -1.22 -28.26
CA ASN A 163 -35.12 -2.35 -27.38
C ASN A 163 -33.99 -2.52 -26.39
N GLY A 164 -34.34 -2.57 -25.13
CA GLY A 164 -33.48 -2.59 -23.96
C GLY A 164 -32.05 -3.08 -24.17
N GLN A 165 -31.11 -2.18 -24.05
CA GLN A 165 -29.71 -2.51 -24.18
C GLN A 165 -29.15 -2.65 -22.76
N TYR A 166 -28.37 -3.69 -22.57
CA TYR A 166 -27.71 -3.97 -21.32
C TYR A 166 -26.22 -3.85 -21.50
N TYR A 167 -25.58 -3.14 -20.61
CA TYR A 167 -24.12 -3.08 -20.57
C TYR A 167 -23.61 -3.28 -19.12
N GLY A 168 -22.43 -3.78 -18.99
CA GLY A 168 -21.69 -3.87 -17.73
C GLY A 168 -20.28 -3.36 -17.92
N LEU A 169 -19.71 -2.76 -16.91
CA LEU A 169 -18.30 -2.45 -16.85
C LEU A 169 -17.59 -3.45 -15.95
N GLY A 170 -16.34 -3.73 -16.25
CA GLY A 170 -15.55 -4.63 -15.44
C GLY A 170 -14.06 -4.49 -15.70
N ILE A 171 -13.32 -5.39 -15.11
CA ILE A 171 -11.88 -5.52 -15.30
C ILE A 171 -11.55 -6.92 -15.76
N GLN A 172 -10.49 -7.02 -16.56
CA GLN A 172 -9.92 -8.28 -17.00
C GLN A 172 -8.45 -8.32 -16.62
N SER A 173 -8.01 -9.45 -16.09
CA SER A 173 -6.61 -9.72 -15.78
C SER A 173 -6.09 -10.87 -16.61
N SER A 174 -4.79 -10.88 -16.91
CA SER A 174 -4.10 -11.95 -17.60
C SER A 174 -2.62 -11.95 -17.26
N THR A 175 -1.96 -13.09 -17.37
CA THR A 175 -0.50 -13.19 -17.30
C THR A 175 0.17 -12.93 -18.66
N ALA A 176 -0.60 -12.75 -19.71
CA ALA A 176 -0.10 -12.45 -21.05
C ALA A 176 -0.64 -11.08 -21.55
N THR A 177 0.20 -10.30 -22.19
CA THR A 177 -0.14 -8.96 -22.70
C THR A 177 -1.20 -8.98 -23.80
N ASN A 178 -1.32 -10.07 -24.53
CA ASN A 178 -2.34 -10.25 -25.56
C ASN A 178 -3.70 -10.71 -25.01
N PHE A 179 -3.78 -11.04 -23.70
CA PHE A 179 -4.99 -11.55 -23.06
C PHE A 179 -5.61 -12.78 -23.74
N GLY A 180 -4.82 -13.54 -24.48
CA GLY A 180 -5.30 -14.72 -25.23
C GLY A 180 -5.60 -15.91 -24.34
N ALA A 181 -4.62 -16.33 -23.54
CA ALA A 181 -4.73 -17.42 -22.59
C ALA A 181 -4.70 -16.90 -21.14
N ASN A 182 -5.24 -17.67 -20.21
CA ASN A 182 -5.22 -17.36 -18.77
C ASN A 182 -5.82 -16.00 -18.40
N ARG A 183 -6.82 -15.58 -19.14
CA ARG A 183 -7.58 -14.36 -18.81
C ARG A 183 -8.64 -14.67 -17.75
N ASN A 184 -8.81 -13.76 -16.82
CA ASN A 184 -9.85 -13.80 -15.81
C ASN A 184 -10.63 -12.49 -15.78
N ILE A 185 -11.90 -12.54 -15.41
CA ILE A 185 -12.76 -11.37 -15.18
C ILE A 185 -13.11 -11.36 -13.69
N PRO A 186 -12.22 -10.82 -12.86
CA PRO A 186 -12.40 -10.84 -11.40
C PRO A 186 -13.58 -10.00 -10.93
N PHE A 187 -13.99 -9.04 -11.72
CA PHE A 187 -15.10 -8.17 -11.39
C PHE A 187 -15.84 -7.68 -12.62
N GLN A 188 -17.16 -7.65 -12.49
CA GLN A 188 -18.06 -7.09 -13.48
C GLN A 188 -19.29 -6.52 -12.77
N THR A 189 -19.74 -5.33 -13.18
CA THR A 189 -21.03 -4.81 -12.71
C THR A 189 -22.18 -5.66 -13.24
N GLY A 190 -23.27 -5.69 -12.50
CA GLY A 190 -24.55 -6.15 -13.01
C GLY A 190 -24.94 -5.40 -14.29
N GLN A 191 -25.85 -6.00 -15.05
CA GLN A 191 -26.35 -5.40 -16.27
C GLN A 191 -27.17 -4.15 -15.93
N HIS A 192 -26.78 -3.01 -16.50
CA HIS A 192 -27.58 -1.80 -16.48
C HIS A 192 -28.46 -1.78 -17.73
N SER A 193 -29.78 -1.75 -17.54
CA SER A 193 -30.72 -1.61 -18.65
C SER A 193 -30.95 -0.14 -18.94
N TRP A 194 -30.90 0.21 -20.21
CA TRP A 194 -31.46 1.48 -20.69
C TRP A 194 -32.90 1.23 -21.15
N GLY A 195 -33.81 2.02 -20.59
CA GLY A 195 -35.21 1.84 -20.88
C GLY A 195 -35.55 2.10 -22.35
N ASN A 196 -36.67 1.53 -22.80
CA ASN A 196 -37.34 1.86 -24.03
C ASN A 196 -37.56 3.37 -24.14
N GLY A 197 -36.67 4.07 -24.80
CA GLY A 197 -36.80 5.51 -25.02
C GLY A 197 -36.60 5.79 -26.48
N SER A 198 -37.64 6.28 -27.14
CA SER A 198 -37.51 7.07 -28.35
C SER A 198 -36.29 7.96 -28.23
N ALA A 199 -35.57 8.18 -29.32
CA ALA A 199 -34.41 9.02 -29.44
C ALA A 199 -34.48 10.23 -28.48
N VAL A 200 -33.91 10.12 -27.32
CA VAL A 200 -33.72 11.23 -26.42
C VAL A 200 -32.47 11.94 -26.91
N GLY A 201 -32.60 13.21 -27.21
CA GLY A 201 -31.63 14.04 -27.92
C GLY A 201 -30.29 14.30 -27.23
N ASP A 202 -29.86 13.42 -26.35
CA ASP A 202 -28.51 13.46 -25.81
C ASP A 202 -27.94 12.03 -25.78
N PRO A 203 -27.27 11.63 -26.87
CA PRO A 203 -26.79 10.27 -27.07
C PRO A 203 -25.56 9.90 -26.23
N TYR A 204 -25.08 10.80 -25.36
CA TYR A 204 -23.81 10.62 -24.69
C TYR A 204 -24.01 10.43 -23.20
N ASN A 205 -23.94 9.19 -22.76
CA ASN A 205 -23.96 8.85 -21.36
C ASN A 205 -22.58 8.38 -20.90
N THR A 206 -22.16 8.88 -19.77
CA THR A 206 -20.92 8.45 -19.14
C THR A 206 -21.21 7.28 -18.22
N ALA A 207 -20.55 6.16 -18.46
CA ALA A 207 -20.52 5.06 -17.54
C ALA A 207 -19.16 5.02 -16.85
N GLN A 208 -19.17 4.85 -15.56
CA GLN A 208 -17.93 4.75 -14.78
C GLN A 208 -18.11 3.83 -13.58
N ILE A 209 -17.05 3.17 -13.21
CA ILE A 209 -16.98 2.36 -12.00
C ILE A 209 -15.62 2.52 -11.35
N THR A 210 -15.61 2.56 -10.03
CA THR A 210 -14.41 2.44 -9.21
C THR A 210 -14.58 1.22 -8.33
N MET A 211 -13.59 0.35 -8.31
CA MET A 211 -13.60 -0.87 -7.53
C MET A 211 -12.31 -1.00 -6.74
N GLN A 212 -12.41 -1.61 -5.58
CA GLN A 212 -11.27 -2.03 -4.75
C GLN A 212 -11.39 -3.53 -4.53
N LEU A 213 -10.36 -4.26 -4.90
CA LEU A 213 -10.30 -5.71 -4.76
C LEU A 213 -8.92 -6.11 -4.25
N THR A 214 -8.87 -7.11 -3.39
CA THR A 214 -7.62 -7.74 -2.98
C THR A 214 -7.06 -8.62 -4.10
N ALA A 215 -5.76 -8.92 -4.04
CA ALA A 215 -5.15 -9.87 -4.97
C ALA A 215 -5.84 -11.24 -4.89
N SER A 216 -6.26 -11.66 -3.69
CA SER A 216 -7.02 -12.89 -3.48
C SER A 216 -8.39 -12.87 -4.17
N GLU A 217 -9.18 -11.80 -4.01
CA GLU A 217 -10.48 -11.64 -4.67
C GLU A 217 -10.35 -11.62 -6.19
N MET A 218 -9.24 -11.09 -6.69
CA MET A 218 -8.93 -11.10 -8.13
C MET A 218 -8.32 -12.43 -8.60
N SER A 219 -8.13 -13.41 -7.74
CA SER A 219 -7.43 -14.67 -8.03
C SER A 219 -6.02 -14.46 -8.58
N LEU A 220 -5.31 -13.45 -8.08
CA LEU A 220 -3.92 -13.18 -8.44
C LEU A 220 -2.98 -13.89 -7.48
N THR A 221 -2.00 -14.59 -8.06
CA THR A 221 -0.97 -15.29 -7.29
C THR A 221 0.15 -14.31 -6.90
N PRO A 222 0.51 -14.19 -5.62
CA PRO A 222 1.65 -13.39 -5.19
C PRO A 222 2.95 -13.76 -5.93
N GLY A 223 3.76 -12.76 -6.27
CA GLY A 223 4.99 -12.92 -7.03
C GLY A 223 4.81 -13.01 -8.54
N THR A 224 3.58 -13.17 -9.04
CA THR A 224 3.30 -13.28 -10.48
C THR A 224 2.89 -11.92 -11.05
N THR A 225 3.43 -11.57 -12.22
CA THR A 225 3.06 -10.34 -12.92
C THR A 225 1.78 -10.54 -13.71
N TYR A 226 0.84 -9.63 -13.52
CA TYR A 226 -0.44 -9.58 -14.23
C TYR A 226 -0.59 -8.28 -14.99
N TYR A 227 -1.30 -8.38 -16.11
CA TYR A 227 -1.76 -7.25 -16.91
C TYR A 227 -3.25 -7.08 -16.68
N ILE A 228 -3.67 -5.86 -16.37
CA ILE A 228 -5.05 -5.54 -15.97
C ILE A 228 -5.59 -4.45 -16.89
N ARG A 229 -6.80 -4.63 -17.41
CA ARG A 229 -7.45 -3.67 -18.29
C ARG A 229 -8.95 -3.53 -17.98
N GLY A 230 -9.51 -2.39 -18.35
CA GLY A 230 -10.95 -2.15 -18.30
C GLY A 230 -11.66 -2.85 -19.46
N ILE A 231 -12.80 -3.42 -19.17
CA ILE A 231 -13.68 -4.06 -20.16
C ILE A 231 -15.11 -3.54 -20.03
N ALA A 232 -15.85 -3.62 -21.13
CA ALA A 232 -17.28 -3.49 -21.14
C ALA A 232 -17.91 -4.74 -21.72
N GLN A 233 -19.03 -5.14 -21.16
CA GLN A 233 -19.91 -6.14 -21.75
C GLN A 233 -21.16 -5.48 -22.31
N VAL A 234 -21.57 -5.93 -23.47
CA VAL A 234 -22.82 -5.48 -24.09
C VAL A 234 -23.70 -6.70 -24.34
N HIS A 235 -24.90 -6.61 -23.82
CA HIS A 235 -25.95 -7.58 -24.12
C HIS A 235 -27.02 -6.86 -24.93
N SER A 236 -26.85 -6.82 -26.24
CA SER A 236 -27.78 -6.17 -27.14
C SER A 236 -28.27 -7.17 -28.15
N ARG A 237 -29.58 -7.24 -28.31
CA ARG A 237 -30.17 -7.94 -29.43
C ARG A 237 -30.15 -7.03 -30.66
N ASN A 238 -29.21 -7.28 -31.57
CA ASN A 238 -29.14 -6.65 -32.91
C ASN A 238 -28.88 -5.12 -32.92
N GLN A 239 -28.09 -4.58 -32.02
CA GLN A 239 -27.79 -3.16 -32.05
C GLN A 239 -26.30 -2.87 -31.84
N THR A 240 -25.82 -1.78 -32.42
CA THR A 240 -24.46 -1.31 -32.28
C THR A 240 -24.35 -0.40 -31.06
N VAL A 241 -23.43 -0.72 -30.16
CA VAL A 241 -23.05 0.14 -29.05
C VAL A 241 -21.64 0.66 -29.31
N ASN A 242 -21.49 1.97 -29.28
CA ASN A 242 -20.21 2.62 -29.43
C ASN A 242 -19.69 3.08 -28.07
N PHE A 243 -18.51 2.62 -27.70
CA PHE A 243 -17.79 3.08 -26.53
C PHE A 243 -16.78 4.14 -26.94
N ASN A 244 -16.50 5.09 -26.06
CA ASN A 244 -15.55 6.18 -26.31
C ASN A 244 -15.90 7.04 -27.55
N ASN A 245 -17.18 7.11 -27.93
CA ASN A 245 -17.58 7.93 -29.05
C ASN A 245 -17.73 9.39 -28.64
N GLY A 246 -16.81 10.22 -29.07
CA GLY A 246 -16.77 11.67 -28.81
C GLY A 246 -16.87 12.51 -30.07
N SER A 247 -17.74 12.17 -31.03
CA SER A 247 -17.95 12.99 -32.21
C SER A 247 -18.90 14.15 -31.93
N GLY A 248 -18.44 15.18 -31.26
CA GLY A 248 -19.18 16.42 -31.08
C GLY A 248 -18.37 17.44 -30.32
N THR A 249 -18.46 18.70 -30.72
CA THR A 249 -17.71 19.85 -30.19
C THR A 249 -17.93 20.13 -28.70
N ARG A 250 -18.76 19.37 -27.99
CA ARG A 250 -19.11 19.60 -26.58
C ARG A 250 -18.65 18.51 -25.61
N VAL A 251 -18.19 17.37 -26.08
CA VAL A 251 -17.76 16.29 -25.21
C VAL A 251 -16.24 16.21 -25.22
N ARG A 252 -15.61 16.88 -24.30
CA ARG A 252 -14.24 16.54 -23.90
C ARG A 252 -14.32 15.23 -23.14
N SER A 253 -14.48 14.17 -23.88
CA SER A 253 -14.55 12.83 -23.37
C SER A 253 -13.21 12.46 -22.78
N GLN A 254 -13.12 12.53 -21.48
CA GLN A 254 -11.98 11.98 -20.76
C GLN A 254 -12.30 10.54 -20.44
N TYR A 255 -12.15 9.68 -21.45
CA TYR A 255 -12.16 8.25 -21.21
C TYR A 255 -10.84 7.90 -20.59
N PHE A 256 -10.87 7.35 -19.42
CA PHE A 256 -9.64 6.95 -18.76
C PHE A 256 -9.89 5.76 -17.87
N SER A 257 -8.86 4.96 -17.75
CA SER A 257 -8.73 4.06 -16.62
C SER A 257 -7.53 4.50 -15.79
N TRP A 258 -7.65 4.42 -14.51
CA TRP A 258 -6.50 4.50 -13.63
C TRP A 258 -6.49 3.31 -12.69
N LEU A 259 -5.29 2.89 -12.30
CA LEU A 259 -5.07 1.82 -11.36
C LEU A 259 -4.08 2.28 -10.30
N ARG A 260 -4.38 1.96 -9.06
CA ARG A 260 -3.48 2.08 -7.91
C ARG A 260 -3.33 0.72 -7.28
N HIS A 261 -2.10 0.29 -7.11
CA HIS A 261 -1.76 -0.95 -6.45
C HIS A 261 -1.12 -0.63 -5.10
N TYR A 262 -1.70 -1.15 -4.05
CA TYR A 262 -1.25 -1.00 -2.68
C TYR A 262 -0.72 -2.33 -2.20
N LYS A 263 0.55 -2.34 -1.81
CA LYS A 263 1.22 -3.51 -1.24
C LYS A 263 1.22 -3.43 0.27
N ARG A 264 1.02 -4.57 0.89
CA ARG A 264 1.17 -4.71 2.33
C ARG A 264 2.62 -4.46 2.74
N ASN A 265 2.78 -3.70 3.81
CA ASN A 265 4.07 -3.54 4.49
C ASN A 265 4.27 -4.76 5.39
N VAL A 266 5.35 -5.48 5.20
CA VAL A 266 5.66 -6.72 5.93
C VAL A 266 6.64 -6.43 7.05
#